data_05e5157c4ee9b8f3a7682f9e09fea3e3
#
_entry.id   05e5157c4ee9b8f3a7682f9e09fea3e3
#
_cell.length_a   1.000
_cell.length_b   1.000
_cell.length_c   1.000
_cell.angle_alpha   90.00
_cell.angle_beta   90.00
_cell.angle_gamma   90.00
#
_symmetry.space_group_name_H-M   'P 1'
#
loop_
_entity.id
_entity.type
_entity.pdbx_description
1 polymer ?
#
loop_
_entity_poly.entity_id
_entity_poly.type
_entity_poly.pdbx_seq_one_letter_code
_entity_poly.pdbx_strand_id
1 'polypeptide(L)'
;LANTVRVTLGPKGRNVVLDKSFGAPLITNDGVTIAKEIELEDAFENMGAQLVKEVATKTNDVAGDGTTTATVLTQAMVVEGMKNLEAGANPIILRKGMKKATDVAVEALKSMSQKVNGKDQIAKVAAISAGDDEVGNLVADAMEKVTNDGVITIEESKSMQTELDLVEGMQFDRGYVSAYMCTDMDK
;
A
#
# COMPACT_ATOMS: atom_id res chain seq x y z
N LEU A 1 3.52 12.89 11.28
CA LEU A 1 3.23 11.66 10.54
C LEU A 1 4.06 11.58 9.25
N ALA A 2 3.88 12.50 8.29
CA ALA A 2 4.52 12.41 6.97
C ALA A 2 6.06 12.36 7.03
N ASN A 3 6.70 13.06 7.96
CA ASN A 3 8.15 12.99 8.14
C ASN A 3 8.64 11.60 8.57
N THR A 4 7.87 10.88 9.37
CA THR A 4 8.18 9.50 9.78
C THR A 4 8.06 8.54 8.61
N VAL A 5 6.96 8.64 7.84
CA VAL A 5 6.74 7.81 6.66
C VAL A 5 7.80 8.09 5.57
N ARG A 6 8.20 9.36 5.40
CA ARG A 6 9.17 9.77 4.36
C ARG A 6 10.53 9.09 4.45
N VAL A 7 10.95 8.62 5.62
CA VAL A 7 12.25 7.94 5.78
C VAL A 7 12.32 6.61 5.04
N THR A 8 11.17 6.04 4.68
CA THR A 8 11.07 4.78 3.92
C THR A 8 11.05 4.97 2.41
N LEU A 9 11.11 6.23 1.91
CA LEU A 9 10.93 6.53 0.50
C LEU A 9 12.13 6.08 -0.35
N GLY A 10 11.82 5.32 -1.41
CA GLY A 10 12.72 5.01 -2.51
C GLY A 10 13.85 4.03 -2.15
N PRO A 11 14.84 3.86 -3.04
CA PRO A 11 15.88 2.82 -2.90
C PRO A 11 16.85 3.04 -1.74
N LYS A 12 16.87 4.25 -1.15
CA LYS A 12 17.61 4.57 0.08
C LYS A 12 16.70 4.60 1.31
N GLY A 13 15.47 4.15 1.17
CA GLY A 13 14.51 4.06 2.25
C GLY A 13 15.03 3.18 3.39
N ARG A 14 14.64 3.53 4.61
CA ARG A 14 15.02 2.81 5.83
C ARG A 14 13.77 2.21 6.46
N ASN A 15 13.97 1.16 7.22
CA ASN A 15 12.91 0.59 8.04
C ASN A 15 12.60 1.51 9.22
N VAL A 16 11.34 1.49 9.65
CA VAL A 16 10.86 2.11 10.89
C VAL A 16 10.55 1.00 11.87
N VAL A 17 10.90 1.22 13.13
CA VAL A 17 10.55 0.31 14.22
C VAL A 17 9.32 0.87 14.91
N LEU A 18 8.23 0.10 14.89
CA LEU A 18 6.97 0.43 15.53
C LEU A 18 6.87 -0.33 16.85
N ASP A 19 6.67 0.41 17.94
CA ASP A 19 6.38 -0.19 19.24
C ASP A 19 4.99 -0.82 19.22
N LYS A 20 4.88 -2.00 19.81
CA LYS A 20 3.60 -2.71 19.99
C LYS A 20 3.31 -2.86 21.46
N SER A 21 2.08 -2.53 21.85
CA SER A 21 1.62 -2.71 23.25
C SER A 21 1.73 -4.16 23.73
N PHE A 22 1.70 -5.12 22.79
CA PHE A 22 1.89 -6.55 23.05
C PHE A 22 2.75 -7.18 21.96
N GLY A 23 3.74 -7.97 22.35
CA GLY A 23 4.62 -8.68 21.43
C GLY A 23 5.91 -7.92 21.10
N ALA A 24 6.61 -8.40 20.10
CA ALA A 24 7.85 -7.77 19.63
C ALA A 24 7.56 -6.51 18.80
N PRO A 25 8.46 -5.50 18.83
CA PRO A 25 8.37 -4.35 17.93
C PRO A 25 8.31 -4.79 16.47
N LEU A 26 7.47 -4.11 15.68
CA LEU A 26 7.35 -4.37 14.25
C LEU A 26 8.36 -3.52 13.48
N ILE A 27 9.20 -4.16 12.68
CA ILE A 27 10.14 -3.48 11.78
C ILE A 27 9.53 -3.52 10.38
N THR A 28 9.27 -2.35 9.81
CA THR A 28 8.62 -2.24 8.49
C THR A 28 9.09 -1.01 7.73
N ASN A 29 9.01 -1.07 6.40
CA ASN A 29 9.17 0.07 5.50
C ASN A 29 7.87 0.41 4.77
N ASP A 30 6.78 -0.30 5.05
CA ASP A 30 5.49 -0.03 4.43
C ASP A 30 4.85 1.24 4.99
N GLY A 31 4.60 2.20 4.09
CA GLY A 31 4.09 3.52 4.44
C GLY A 31 2.69 3.51 5.04
N VAL A 32 1.80 2.62 4.59
CA VAL A 32 0.44 2.54 5.15
C VAL A 32 0.42 1.94 6.54
N THR A 33 1.22 0.90 6.79
CA THR A 33 1.38 0.29 8.10
C THR A 33 1.92 1.30 9.11
N ILE A 34 2.99 2.03 8.73
CA ILE A 34 3.56 3.07 9.59
C ILE A 34 2.52 4.17 9.86
N ALA A 35 1.83 4.64 8.82
CA ALA A 35 0.85 5.70 8.97
C ALA A 35 -0.29 5.32 9.92
N LYS A 36 -0.78 4.09 9.87
CA LYS A 36 -1.88 3.59 10.73
C LYS A 36 -1.51 3.55 12.20
N GLU A 37 -0.27 3.25 12.54
CA GLU A 37 0.18 3.13 13.94
C GLU A 37 0.51 4.48 14.61
N ILE A 38 0.68 5.56 13.84
CA ILE A 38 1.02 6.87 14.41
C ILE A 38 -0.20 7.50 15.05
N GLU A 39 -0.12 7.77 16.34
CA GLU A 39 -1.08 8.55 17.10
C GLU A 39 -0.36 9.73 17.76
N LEU A 40 -1.01 10.89 17.78
CA LEU A 40 -0.48 12.10 18.37
C LEU A 40 -1.24 12.44 19.65
N GLU A 41 -0.55 12.95 20.67
CA GLU A 41 -1.13 13.28 21.96
C GLU A 41 -2.14 14.44 21.86
N ASP A 42 -1.84 15.45 21.05
CA ASP A 42 -2.75 16.56 20.81
C ASP A 42 -3.91 16.12 19.87
N ALA A 43 -5.14 16.32 20.33
CA ALA A 43 -6.33 15.91 19.61
C ALA A 43 -6.51 16.63 18.25
N PHE A 44 -6.12 17.91 18.15
CA PHE A 44 -6.21 18.67 16.89
C PHE A 44 -5.15 18.23 15.89
N GLU A 45 -3.92 18.03 16.35
CA GLU A 45 -2.86 17.47 15.51
C GLU A 45 -3.21 16.06 15.05
N ASN A 46 -3.79 15.26 15.93
CA ASN A 46 -4.22 13.90 15.62
C ASN A 46 -5.33 13.88 14.56
N MET A 47 -6.27 14.83 14.56
CA MET A 47 -7.24 14.96 13.47
C MET A 47 -6.56 15.18 12.11
N GLY A 48 -5.52 16.00 12.06
CA GLY A 48 -4.72 16.19 10.85
C GLY A 48 -4.00 14.90 10.43
N ALA A 49 -3.44 14.17 11.40
CA ALA A 49 -2.82 12.87 11.15
C ALA A 49 -3.82 11.84 10.58
N GLN A 50 -5.05 11.81 11.09
CA GLN A 50 -6.10 10.91 10.57
C GLN A 50 -6.45 11.18 9.10
N LEU A 51 -6.50 12.43 8.69
CA LEU A 51 -6.73 12.79 7.28
C LEU A 51 -5.59 12.28 6.37
N VAL A 52 -4.34 12.35 6.84
CA VAL A 52 -3.18 11.83 6.09
C VAL A 52 -3.17 10.29 6.07
N LYS A 53 -3.57 9.64 7.17
CA LYS A 53 -3.76 8.18 7.21
C LYS A 53 -4.78 7.71 6.17
N GLU A 54 -5.87 8.46 6.00
CA GLU A 54 -6.88 8.14 4.99
C GLU A 54 -6.31 8.16 3.57
N VAL A 55 -5.41 9.12 3.26
CA VAL A 55 -4.73 9.16 1.97
C VAL A 55 -3.89 7.91 1.73
N ALA A 56 -3.08 7.51 2.72
CA ALA A 56 -2.26 6.30 2.62
C ALA A 56 -3.13 5.05 2.44
N THR A 57 -4.21 4.92 3.21
CA THR A 57 -5.14 3.79 3.14
C THR A 57 -5.82 3.69 1.78
N LYS A 58 -6.39 4.79 1.28
CA LYS A 58 -7.03 4.82 -0.05
C LYS A 58 -6.06 4.51 -1.18
N THR A 59 -4.82 4.97 -1.08
CA THR A 59 -3.78 4.63 -2.07
C THR A 59 -3.48 3.14 -2.05
N ASN A 60 -3.37 2.54 -0.87
CA ASN A 60 -3.18 1.10 -0.71
C ASN A 60 -4.35 0.29 -1.29
N ASP A 61 -5.57 0.69 -1.00
CA ASP A 61 -6.78 -0.03 -1.44
C ASP A 61 -6.95 -0.01 -2.97
N VAL A 62 -6.48 1.04 -3.64
CA VAL A 62 -6.63 1.20 -5.09
C VAL A 62 -5.44 0.65 -5.87
N ALA A 63 -4.23 0.85 -5.37
CA ALA A 63 -3.00 0.55 -6.11
C ALA A 63 -2.10 -0.51 -5.44
N GLY A 64 -2.25 -0.75 -4.15
CA GLY A 64 -1.39 -1.66 -3.38
C GLY A 64 0.04 -1.16 -3.18
N ASP A 65 0.41 -0.01 -3.75
CA ASP A 65 1.74 0.58 -3.69
C ASP A 65 1.67 2.12 -3.75
N GLY A 66 2.80 2.78 -3.48
CA GLY A 66 2.91 4.24 -3.54
C GLY A 66 2.37 4.97 -2.31
N THR A 67 2.09 4.30 -1.21
CA THR A 67 1.54 4.89 0.03
C THR A 67 2.45 5.93 0.64
N THR A 68 3.75 5.67 0.68
CA THR A 68 4.79 6.62 1.11
C THR A 68 4.82 7.86 0.23
N THR A 69 4.81 7.67 -1.10
CA THR A 69 4.80 8.77 -2.07
C THR A 69 3.56 9.64 -1.91
N ALA A 70 2.38 9.05 -1.80
CA ALA A 70 1.11 9.74 -1.60
C ALA A 70 1.11 10.58 -0.31
N THR A 71 1.65 10.03 0.78
CA THR A 71 1.79 10.71 2.06
C THR A 71 2.72 11.93 1.98
N VAL A 72 3.86 11.78 1.32
CA VAL A 72 4.83 12.88 1.12
C VAL A 72 4.28 13.97 0.22
N LEU A 73 3.59 13.60 -0.87
CA LEU A 73 2.92 14.56 -1.75
C LEU A 73 1.81 15.33 -1.01
N THR A 74 1.05 14.65 -0.17
CA THR A 74 0.02 15.30 0.66
C THR A 74 0.64 16.34 1.57
N GLN A 75 1.74 16.02 2.26
CA GLN A 75 2.46 16.99 3.09
C GLN A 75 2.91 18.20 2.27
N ALA A 76 3.53 17.98 1.11
CA ALA A 76 4.01 19.06 0.25
C ALA A 76 2.87 19.97 -0.22
N MET A 77 1.75 19.39 -0.66
CA MET A 77 0.58 20.14 -1.09
C MET A 77 -0.04 20.97 0.04
N VAL A 78 -0.15 20.39 1.25
CA VAL A 78 -0.67 21.11 2.42
C VAL A 78 0.25 22.27 2.81
N VAL A 79 1.57 22.03 2.91
CA VAL A 79 2.54 23.06 3.31
C VAL A 79 2.55 24.22 2.31
N GLU A 80 2.57 23.95 1.01
CA GLU A 80 2.56 24.99 -0.01
C GLU A 80 1.17 25.68 -0.11
N GLY A 81 0.09 24.91 0.08
CA GLY A 81 -1.26 25.47 0.14
C GLY A 81 -1.44 26.43 1.31
N MET A 82 -0.95 26.10 2.49
CA MET A 82 -1.00 26.97 3.67
C MET A 82 -0.26 28.29 3.47
N LYS A 83 0.92 28.28 2.87
CA LYS A 83 1.66 29.51 2.54
C LYS A 83 0.85 30.45 1.65
N ASN A 84 0.14 29.90 0.67
CA ASN A 84 -0.72 30.68 -0.20
C ASN A 84 -1.95 31.26 0.54
N LEU A 85 -2.54 30.48 1.45
CA LEU A 85 -3.66 30.96 2.28
C LEU A 85 -3.22 32.08 3.23
N GLU A 86 -2.07 31.95 3.88
CA GLU A 86 -1.47 32.99 4.72
C GLU A 86 -1.17 34.27 3.94
N ALA A 87 -0.80 34.14 2.67
CA ALA A 87 -0.63 35.27 1.74
C ALA A 87 -1.94 35.89 1.24
N GLY A 88 -3.10 35.40 1.71
CA GLY A 88 -4.42 35.93 1.38
C GLY A 88 -5.08 35.30 0.16
N ALA A 89 -4.61 34.19 -0.36
CA ALA A 89 -5.26 33.50 -1.47
C ALA A 89 -6.63 32.95 -1.07
N ASN A 90 -7.59 33.05 -2.00
CA ASN A 90 -8.92 32.49 -1.77
C ASN A 90 -8.87 30.94 -1.81
N PRO A 91 -9.29 30.25 -0.73
CA PRO A 91 -9.21 28.79 -0.63
C PRO A 91 -10.04 28.07 -1.70
N ILE A 92 -11.15 28.63 -2.13
CA ILE A 92 -12.01 28.03 -3.17
C ILE A 92 -11.30 28.04 -4.53
N ILE A 93 -10.61 29.17 -4.84
CA ILE A 93 -9.83 29.30 -6.08
C ILE A 93 -8.62 28.39 -6.02
N LEU A 94 -7.92 28.34 -4.89
CA LEU A 94 -6.77 27.46 -4.68
C LEU A 94 -7.17 25.98 -4.92
N ARG A 95 -8.28 25.53 -4.32
CA ARG A 95 -8.81 24.17 -4.51
C ARG A 95 -9.11 23.87 -5.99
N LYS A 96 -9.70 24.80 -6.72
CA LYS A 96 -9.97 24.63 -8.16
C LYS A 96 -8.66 24.52 -8.96
N GLY A 97 -7.66 25.31 -8.62
CA GLY A 97 -6.33 25.26 -9.21
C GLY A 97 -5.63 23.93 -8.97
N MET A 98 -5.64 23.44 -7.73
CA MET A 98 -5.07 22.14 -7.36
C MET A 98 -5.75 20.99 -8.12
N LYS A 99 -7.08 20.99 -8.22
CA LYS A 99 -7.80 19.98 -8.99
C LYS A 99 -7.38 19.97 -10.46
N LYS A 100 -7.34 21.15 -11.11
CA LYS A 100 -6.90 21.26 -12.50
C LYS A 100 -5.46 20.79 -12.71
N ALA A 101 -4.56 21.12 -11.78
CA ALA A 101 -3.18 20.68 -11.83
C ALA A 101 -3.07 19.15 -11.68
N THR A 102 -3.87 18.57 -10.79
CA THR A 102 -3.93 17.10 -10.61
C THR A 102 -4.41 16.40 -11.87
N ASP A 103 -5.48 16.91 -12.51
CA ASP A 103 -6.01 16.33 -13.75
C ASP A 103 -4.94 16.31 -14.86
N VAL A 104 -4.22 17.43 -15.05
CA VAL A 104 -3.12 17.51 -16.02
C VAL A 104 -1.95 16.57 -15.67
N ALA A 105 -1.59 16.50 -14.38
CA ALA A 105 -0.53 15.60 -13.93
C ALA A 105 -0.88 14.13 -14.16
N VAL A 106 -2.14 13.74 -13.90
CA VAL A 106 -2.62 12.35 -14.13
C VAL A 106 -2.58 12.01 -15.61
N GLU A 107 -2.99 12.91 -16.51
CA GLU A 107 -2.90 12.71 -17.97
C GLU A 107 -1.45 12.54 -18.42
N ALA A 108 -0.54 13.39 -17.93
CA ALA A 108 0.89 13.28 -18.22
C ALA A 108 1.47 11.95 -17.74
N LEU A 109 1.14 11.51 -16.51
CA LEU A 109 1.58 10.23 -15.96
C LEU A 109 1.06 9.05 -16.80
N LYS A 110 -0.20 9.08 -17.21
CA LYS A 110 -0.78 8.06 -18.10
C LYS A 110 -0.05 7.98 -19.44
N SER A 111 0.34 9.11 -20.01
CA SER A 111 1.08 9.16 -21.29
C SER A 111 2.52 8.62 -21.16
N MET A 112 3.13 8.74 -19.98
CA MET A 112 4.47 8.24 -19.71
C MET A 112 4.49 6.79 -19.24
N SER A 113 3.35 6.25 -18.80
CA SER A 113 3.27 4.90 -18.26
C SER A 113 3.54 3.86 -19.35
N GLN A 114 4.25 2.80 -18.99
CA GLN A 114 4.52 1.67 -19.84
C GLN A 114 3.81 0.44 -19.29
N LYS A 115 3.15 -0.30 -20.20
CA LYS A 115 2.52 -1.57 -19.80
C LYS A 115 3.60 -2.60 -19.48
N VAL A 116 3.46 -3.25 -18.34
CA VAL A 116 4.28 -4.38 -17.95
C VAL A 116 3.87 -5.59 -18.78
N ASN A 117 4.81 -6.14 -19.54
CA ASN A 117 4.60 -7.29 -20.41
C ASN A 117 5.69 -8.34 -20.17
N GLY A 118 5.25 -9.59 -19.98
CA GLY A 118 6.16 -10.73 -19.84
C GLY A 118 6.65 -10.93 -18.40
N LYS A 119 7.05 -12.17 -18.15
CA LYS A 119 7.43 -12.70 -16.85
C LYS A 119 8.57 -11.91 -16.18
N ASP A 120 9.61 -11.57 -16.93
CA ASP A 120 10.79 -10.86 -16.39
C ASP A 120 10.45 -9.47 -15.85
N GLN A 121 9.51 -8.77 -16.50
CA GLN A 121 9.08 -7.45 -16.03
C GLN A 121 8.20 -7.57 -14.80
N ILE A 122 7.31 -8.56 -14.78
CA ILE A 122 6.47 -8.86 -13.61
C ILE A 122 7.35 -9.22 -12.41
N ALA A 123 8.36 -10.09 -12.61
CA ALA A 123 9.30 -10.46 -11.56
C ALA A 123 10.02 -9.25 -10.97
N LYS A 124 10.50 -8.33 -11.82
CA LYS A 124 11.16 -7.10 -11.34
C LYS A 124 10.24 -6.18 -10.54
N VAL A 125 8.99 -6.00 -10.98
CA VAL A 125 8.02 -5.19 -10.25
C VAL A 125 7.69 -5.83 -8.90
N ALA A 126 7.46 -7.14 -8.88
CA ALA A 126 7.18 -7.88 -7.66
C ALA A 126 8.38 -7.88 -6.69
N ALA A 127 9.61 -8.04 -7.21
CA ALA A 127 10.84 -8.01 -6.42
C ALA A 127 11.06 -6.64 -5.75
N ILE A 128 10.78 -5.55 -6.47
CA ILE A 128 10.86 -4.19 -5.90
C ILE A 128 9.85 -4.02 -4.77
N SER A 129 8.63 -4.51 -4.94
CA SER A 129 7.56 -4.42 -3.93
C SER A 129 7.85 -5.28 -2.70
N ALA A 130 8.33 -6.50 -2.90
CA ALA A 130 8.67 -7.44 -1.83
C ALA A 130 10.01 -7.12 -1.14
N GLY A 131 10.92 -6.43 -1.84
CA GLY A 131 12.30 -6.25 -1.40
C GLY A 131 13.15 -7.53 -1.50
N ASP A 132 12.68 -8.53 -2.25
CA ASP A 132 13.29 -9.85 -2.38
C ASP A 132 13.09 -10.40 -3.80
N ASP A 133 14.18 -10.82 -4.43
CA ASP A 133 14.18 -11.35 -5.81
C ASP A 133 13.55 -12.75 -5.90
N GLU A 134 13.66 -13.58 -4.87
CA GLU A 134 13.06 -14.92 -4.85
C GLU A 134 11.54 -14.83 -4.80
N VAL A 135 11.01 -13.96 -3.94
CA VAL A 135 9.57 -13.68 -3.87
C VAL A 135 9.07 -13.06 -5.18
N GLY A 136 9.85 -12.15 -5.79
CA GLY A 136 9.53 -11.57 -7.09
C GLY A 136 9.37 -12.62 -8.19
N ASN A 137 10.28 -13.57 -8.27
CA ASN A 137 10.21 -14.67 -9.23
C ASN A 137 9.03 -15.60 -8.95
N LEU A 138 8.76 -15.91 -7.69
CA LEU A 138 7.64 -16.76 -7.29
C LEU A 138 6.29 -16.13 -7.70
N VAL A 139 6.12 -14.82 -7.48
CA VAL A 139 4.92 -14.10 -7.92
C VAL A 139 4.80 -14.11 -9.46
N ALA A 140 5.91 -13.95 -10.19
CA ALA A 140 5.89 -14.01 -11.64
C ALA A 140 5.52 -15.40 -12.16
N ASP A 141 6.00 -16.48 -11.50
CA ASP A 141 5.62 -17.86 -11.79
C ASP A 141 4.12 -18.11 -11.53
N ALA A 142 3.60 -17.54 -10.44
CA ALA A 142 2.18 -17.59 -10.13
C ALA A 142 1.35 -16.88 -11.22
N MET A 143 1.73 -15.66 -11.59
CA MET A 143 1.05 -14.88 -12.64
C MET A 143 1.03 -15.59 -13.99
N GLU A 144 2.10 -16.28 -14.36
CA GLU A 144 2.16 -17.06 -15.59
C GLU A 144 1.14 -18.21 -15.60
N LYS A 145 0.90 -18.83 -14.43
CA LYS A 145 -0.04 -19.95 -14.28
C LYS A 145 -1.50 -19.49 -14.23
N VAL A 146 -1.78 -18.40 -13.49
CA VAL A 146 -3.18 -17.96 -13.28
C VAL A 146 -3.68 -16.96 -14.32
N THR A 147 -2.82 -16.46 -15.19
CA THR A 147 -3.13 -15.42 -16.17
C THR A 147 -3.52 -14.08 -15.56
N ASN A 148 -3.86 -13.09 -16.41
CA ASN A 148 -4.16 -11.72 -15.94
C ASN A 148 -5.47 -11.60 -15.14
N ASP A 149 -6.35 -12.58 -15.23
CA ASP A 149 -7.65 -12.60 -14.54
C ASP A 149 -7.63 -13.41 -13.24
N GLY A 150 -6.48 -14.04 -12.93
CA GLY A 150 -6.32 -14.82 -11.71
C GLY A 150 -6.07 -13.96 -10.48
N VAL A 151 -6.47 -14.48 -9.33
CA VAL A 151 -6.23 -13.86 -8.03
C VAL A 151 -5.01 -14.52 -7.39
N ILE A 152 -4.07 -13.70 -6.92
CA ILE A 152 -2.90 -14.16 -6.16
C ILE A 152 -3.05 -13.63 -4.74
N THR A 153 -3.02 -14.53 -3.78
CA THR A 153 -2.96 -14.22 -2.34
C THR A 153 -1.62 -14.64 -1.78
N ILE A 154 -1.13 -13.92 -0.79
CA ILE A 154 0.12 -14.20 -0.08
C ILE A 154 -0.23 -14.41 1.39
N GLU A 155 0.14 -15.57 1.91
CA GLU A 155 -0.11 -15.95 3.29
C GLU A 155 1.18 -16.47 3.92
N GLU A 156 1.28 -16.41 5.24
CA GLU A 156 2.38 -17.05 5.96
C GLU A 156 2.29 -18.57 5.81
N SER A 157 3.40 -19.20 5.36
CA SER A 157 3.46 -20.65 5.26
C SER A 157 3.37 -21.30 6.64
N LYS A 158 2.61 -22.37 6.73
CA LYS A 158 2.59 -23.24 7.92
C LYS A 158 3.81 -24.18 7.98
N SER A 159 4.52 -24.32 6.86
CA SER A 159 5.77 -25.08 6.74
C SER A 159 6.98 -24.17 6.85
N MET A 160 8.19 -24.75 6.93
CA MET A 160 9.44 -23.99 6.92
C MET A 160 9.90 -23.63 5.49
N GLN A 161 9.12 -23.95 4.48
CA GLN A 161 9.45 -23.71 3.09
C GLN A 161 8.42 -22.78 2.44
N THR A 162 8.88 -21.98 1.48
CA THR A 162 8.01 -21.18 0.65
C THR A 162 7.42 -22.07 -0.45
N GLU A 163 6.10 -22.13 -0.55
CA GLU A 163 5.38 -22.99 -1.46
C GLU A 163 4.44 -22.15 -2.34
N LEU A 164 4.19 -22.62 -3.55
CA LEU A 164 3.23 -22.06 -4.47
C LEU A 164 2.09 -23.05 -4.68
N ASP A 165 0.94 -22.76 -4.07
CA ASP A 165 -0.28 -23.55 -4.26
C ASP A 165 -1.13 -22.96 -5.38
N LEU A 166 -1.52 -23.79 -6.33
CA LEU A 166 -2.40 -23.44 -7.42
C LEU A 166 -3.76 -24.09 -7.23
N VAL A 167 -4.80 -23.26 -7.19
CA VAL A 167 -6.19 -23.72 -7.14
C VAL A 167 -6.83 -23.44 -8.50
N GLU A 168 -7.25 -24.51 -9.17
CA GLU A 168 -8.02 -24.40 -10.40
C GLU A 168 -9.52 -24.35 -10.05
N GLY A 169 -10.20 -23.31 -10.53
CA GLY A 169 -11.60 -23.09 -10.25
C GLY A 169 -11.85 -21.93 -9.28
N MET A 170 -12.87 -22.05 -8.45
CA MET A 170 -13.28 -21.03 -7.49
C MET A 170 -13.32 -21.62 -6.09
N GLN A 171 -12.60 -21.01 -5.17
CA GLN A 171 -12.61 -21.38 -3.76
C GLN A 171 -13.57 -20.47 -3.00
N PHE A 172 -14.44 -21.06 -2.19
CA PHE A 172 -15.40 -20.34 -1.34
C PHE A 172 -14.99 -20.46 0.13
N ASP A 173 -15.06 -19.37 0.87
CA ASP A 173 -14.71 -19.33 2.30
C ASP A 173 -15.66 -20.15 3.19
N ARG A 174 -16.86 -20.46 2.68
CA ARG A 174 -17.89 -21.20 3.42
C ARG A 174 -18.37 -22.39 2.61
N GLY A 175 -17.93 -23.58 2.99
CA GLY A 175 -18.31 -24.84 2.38
C GLY A 175 -19.53 -25.50 3.03
N TYR A 176 -19.77 -25.25 4.32
CA TYR A 176 -20.86 -25.88 5.09
C TYR A 176 -21.92 -24.86 5.50
N VAL A 177 -23.18 -25.25 5.41
CA VAL A 177 -24.31 -24.46 5.91
C VAL A 177 -24.23 -24.33 7.45
N SER A 178 -23.68 -25.34 8.12
CA SER A 178 -23.43 -25.35 9.56
C SER A 178 -22.13 -26.10 9.87
N ALA A 179 -21.36 -25.61 10.82
CA ALA A 179 -20.15 -26.28 11.31
C ALA A 179 -20.46 -27.69 11.87
N TYR A 180 -21.69 -27.94 12.34
CA TYR A 180 -22.11 -29.24 12.84
C TYR A 180 -22.30 -30.32 11.76
N MET A 181 -22.15 -29.96 10.47
CA MET A 181 -22.13 -30.94 9.39
C MET A 181 -20.78 -31.63 9.22
N CYS A 182 -19.75 -31.16 9.93
CA CYS A 182 -18.44 -31.76 9.96
C CYS A 182 -18.42 -32.92 10.97
N THR A 183 -17.89 -34.07 10.55
CA THR A 183 -17.75 -35.26 11.43
C THR A 183 -16.50 -35.17 12.29
N ASP A 184 -15.54 -34.37 11.95
CA ASP A 184 -14.29 -34.14 12.68
C ASP A 184 -14.00 -32.62 12.61
N MET A 185 -14.07 -31.93 13.74
CA MET A 185 -13.87 -30.49 13.82
C MET A 185 -12.40 -30.07 13.93
N ASP A 186 -11.49 -31.02 14.12
CA ASP A 186 -10.06 -30.79 14.31
C ASP A 186 -9.26 -31.00 13.00
N LYS A 187 -9.94 -31.33 11.93
CA LYS A 187 -9.44 -31.42 10.56
C LYS A 187 -10.10 -30.37 9.68
#